data_9623eac5d37fb94bb60205b214f0435e
#
_entry.id   9623eac5d37fb94bb60205b214f0435e
#
_cell.length_a   1.000
_cell.length_b   1.000
_cell.length_c   1.000
_cell.angle_alpha   90.00
_cell.angle_beta   90.00
_cell.angle_gamma   90.00
#
_symmetry.space_group_name_H-M   'P 1'
#
loop_
_entity.id
_entity.type
_entity.pdbx_description
1 polymer ?
#
loop_
_entity_poly.entity_id
_entity_poly.type
_entity_poly.pdbx_seq_one_letter_code
_entity_poly.pdbx_strand_id
1 'polypeptide(L)'
;NALLFSNLGTIQRRQRKYEKALESYNFALNIAPRAVPILLNRATIYMELGRNNLAQADYSLVLDLEKDNEEALLMRAYIYMQQRDYKMAKADYERLLKVNPTSYNGRLGLATLEQKEGKYEEALKLLNTMIAAKGENRQLSPSQYAMLYVARAGVEKDLHHTDMALVDLEEAISLDSSQPEIYLMRGEIYLAQKKKDLAKRDFEKAISLGVPQSDLRNFLQQTGK
;
A
#
# COMPACT_ATOMS: atom_id res chain seq x y z
N ASN A 1 -9.89 5.30 33.87
CA ASN A 1 -9.74 6.39 32.89
C ASN A 1 -9.33 5.81 31.53
N ALA A 2 -10.19 5.91 30.50
CA ALA A 2 -9.95 5.37 29.16
C ALA A 2 -8.65 5.92 28.53
N LEU A 3 -8.34 7.19 28.77
CA LEU A 3 -7.15 7.85 28.22
C LEU A 3 -5.85 7.22 28.75
N LEU A 4 -5.79 6.84 30.03
CA LEU A 4 -4.60 6.18 30.59
C LEU A 4 -4.34 4.84 29.92
N PHE A 5 -5.36 4.00 29.73
CA PHE A 5 -5.23 2.73 29.05
C PHE A 5 -4.90 2.91 27.57
N SER A 6 -5.49 3.91 26.90
CA SER A 6 -5.16 4.23 25.50
C SER A 6 -3.70 4.65 25.35
N ASN A 7 -3.20 5.51 26.21
CA ASN A 7 -1.79 5.92 26.21
C ASN A 7 -0.84 4.75 26.49
N LEU A 8 -1.21 3.88 27.44
CA LEU A 8 -0.44 2.67 27.73
C LEU A 8 -0.39 1.76 26.49
N GLY A 9 -1.53 1.54 25.84
CA GLY A 9 -1.60 0.76 24.59
C GLY A 9 -0.69 1.34 23.50
N THR A 10 -0.67 2.65 23.35
CA THR A 10 0.18 3.34 22.37
C THR A 10 1.69 3.14 22.67
N ILE A 11 2.08 3.21 23.94
CA ILE A 11 3.47 2.95 24.36
C ILE A 11 3.84 1.48 24.09
N GLN A 12 2.95 0.55 24.43
CA GLN A 12 3.16 -0.89 24.23
C GLN A 12 3.27 -1.22 22.72
N ARG A 13 2.46 -0.59 21.86
CA ARG A 13 2.57 -0.70 20.41
C ARG A 13 3.95 -0.24 19.90
N ARG A 14 4.42 0.91 20.35
CA ARG A 14 5.76 1.41 20.00
C ARG A 14 6.88 0.45 20.42
N GLN A 15 6.67 -0.29 21.52
CA GLN A 15 7.57 -1.35 21.99
C GLN A 15 7.35 -2.68 21.27
N ARG A 16 6.48 -2.76 20.26
CA ARG A 16 6.06 -3.98 19.54
C ARG A 16 5.43 -5.05 20.44
N LYS A 17 4.93 -4.67 21.61
CA LYS A 17 4.20 -5.54 22.55
C LYS A 17 2.71 -5.55 22.18
N TYR A 18 2.39 -6.07 21.00
CA TYR A 18 1.08 -5.93 20.37
C TYR A 18 -0.07 -6.52 21.19
N GLU A 19 0.10 -7.73 21.76
CA GLU A 19 -0.95 -8.35 22.58
C GLU A 19 -1.26 -7.51 23.82
N LYS A 20 -0.24 -7.02 24.52
CA LYS A 20 -0.44 -6.11 25.66
C LYS A 20 -1.11 -4.80 25.27
N ALA A 21 -0.76 -4.27 24.10
CA ALA A 21 -1.41 -3.07 23.57
C ALA A 21 -2.89 -3.32 23.30
N LEU A 22 -3.26 -4.49 22.74
CA LEU A 22 -4.66 -4.89 22.54
C LEU A 22 -5.42 -4.98 23.86
N GLU A 23 -4.82 -5.59 24.89
CA GLU A 23 -5.43 -5.65 26.24
C GLU A 23 -5.71 -4.21 26.76
N SER A 24 -4.74 -3.32 26.66
CA SER A 24 -4.88 -1.94 27.10
C SER A 24 -5.95 -1.19 26.33
N TYR A 25 -6.02 -1.34 24.99
CA TYR A 25 -7.09 -0.73 24.20
C TYR A 25 -8.47 -1.36 24.49
N ASN A 26 -8.54 -2.66 24.76
CA ASN A 26 -9.79 -3.30 25.19
C ASN A 26 -10.29 -2.73 26.52
N PHE A 27 -9.41 -2.53 27.51
CA PHE A 27 -9.78 -1.85 28.76
C PHE A 27 -10.25 -0.42 28.51
N ALA A 28 -9.57 0.31 27.62
CA ALA A 28 -9.98 1.66 27.27
C ALA A 28 -11.37 1.69 26.60
N LEU A 29 -11.65 0.76 25.70
CA LEU A 29 -12.93 0.66 24.98
C LEU A 29 -14.06 0.12 25.86
N ASN A 30 -13.77 -0.68 26.89
CA ASN A 30 -14.77 -1.04 27.90
C ASN A 30 -15.28 0.20 28.67
N ILE A 31 -14.44 1.22 28.83
CA ILE A 31 -14.81 2.48 29.48
C ILE A 31 -15.44 3.46 28.50
N ALA A 32 -14.91 3.53 27.27
CA ALA A 32 -15.33 4.44 26.22
C ALA A 32 -15.52 3.69 24.88
N PRO A 33 -16.65 2.96 24.70
CA PRO A 33 -16.84 2.04 23.55
C PRO A 33 -16.87 2.71 22.18
N ARG A 34 -17.12 4.01 22.14
CA ARG A 34 -17.24 4.79 20.89
C ARG A 34 -16.10 5.78 20.70
N ALA A 35 -14.99 5.56 21.35
CA ALA A 35 -13.81 6.42 21.23
C ALA A 35 -13.07 6.11 19.91
N VAL A 36 -13.37 6.87 18.87
CA VAL A 36 -12.82 6.71 17.51
C VAL A 36 -11.28 6.59 17.50
N PRO A 37 -10.49 7.45 18.20
CA PRO A 37 -9.04 7.29 18.20
C PRO A 37 -8.55 5.94 18.76
N ILE A 38 -9.28 5.38 19.74
CA ILE A 38 -8.91 4.10 20.34
C ILE A 38 -9.24 2.94 19.38
N LEU A 39 -10.40 3.01 18.71
CA LEU A 39 -10.79 2.04 17.67
C LEU A 39 -9.78 2.02 16.53
N LEU A 40 -9.37 3.18 16.01
CA LEU A 40 -8.36 3.29 14.96
C LEU A 40 -7.02 2.68 15.38
N ASN A 41 -6.56 3.01 16.59
CA ASN A 41 -5.32 2.44 17.13
C ASN A 41 -5.39 0.91 17.29
N ARG A 42 -6.51 0.38 17.79
CA ARG A 42 -6.70 -1.07 17.92
C ARG A 42 -6.76 -1.76 16.56
N ALA A 43 -7.50 -1.18 15.62
CA ALA A 43 -7.58 -1.68 14.24
C ALA A 43 -6.20 -1.76 13.59
N THR A 44 -5.35 -0.74 13.79
CA THR A 44 -3.98 -0.75 13.27
C THR A 44 -3.17 -1.94 13.82
N ILE A 45 -3.28 -2.25 15.12
CA ILE A 45 -2.59 -3.42 15.68
C ILE A 45 -3.15 -4.72 15.11
N TYR A 46 -4.46 -4.82 14.93
CA TYR A 46 -5.04 -5.98 14.28
C TYR A 46 -4.48 -6.18 12.86
N MET A 47 -4.27 -5.09 12.11
CA MET A 47 -3.60 -5.14 10.80
C MET A 47 -2.15 -5.64 10.90
N GLU A 48 -1.38 -5.11 11.85
CA GLU A 48 0.02 -5.52 12.09
C GLU A 48 0.14 -7.01 12.47
N LEU A 49 -0.90 -7.58 13.08
CA LEU A 49 -1.01 -9.00 13.45
C LEU A 49 -1.68 -9.88 12.37
N GLY A 50 -2.04 -9.31 11.23
CA GLY A 50 -2.76 -10.03 10.16
C GLY A 50 -4.21 -10.40 10.52
N ARG A 51 -4.76 -9.83 11.59
CA ARG A 51 -6.14 -10.06 12.05
C ARG A 51 -7.12 -9.15 11.31
N ASN A 52 -7.12 -9.24 9.98
CA ASN A 52 -7.82 -8.29 9.10
C ASN A 52 -9.33 -8.19 9.37
N ASN A 53 -10.00 -9.29 9.72
CA ASN A 53 -11.44 -9.26 10.03
C ASN A 53 -11.75 -8.42 11.28
N LEU A 54 -10.90 -8.47 12.31
CA LEU A 54 -11.07 -7.66 13.52
C LEU A 54 -10.77 -6.18 13.25
N ALA A 55 -9.74 -5.90 12.45
CA ALA A 55 -9.45 -4.54 12.00
C ALA A 55 -10.62 -3.96 11.20
N GLN A 56 -11.18 -4.74 10.26
CA GLN A 56 -12.33 -4.34 9.45
C GLN A 56 -13.56 -4.00 10.32
N ALA A 57 -13.81 -4.77 11.37
CA ALA A 57 -14.91 -4.51 12.31
C ALA A 57 -14.71 -3.17 13.02
N ASP A 58 -13.51 -2.88 13.52
CA ASP A 58 -13.20 -1.61 14.17
C ASP A 58 -13.31 -0.42 13.20
N TYR A 59 -12.75 -0.52 11.98
CA TYR A 59 -12.91 0.53 10.97
C TYR A 59 -14.37 0.73 10.56
N SER A 60 -15.18 -0.33 10.49
CA SER A 60 -16.60 -0.22 10.22
C SER A 60 -17.34 0.52 11.33
N LEU A 61 -17.02 0.23 12.59
CA LEU A 61 -17.57 0.95 13.73
C LEU A 61 -17.14 2.43 13.73
N VAL A 62 -15.91 2.73 13.36
CA VAL A 62 -15.46 4.13 13.16
C VAL A 62 -16.33 4.81 12.10
N LEU A 63 -16.59 4.16 10.96
CA LEU A 63 -17.40 4.72 9.88
C LEU A 63 -18.90 4.83 10.20
N ASP A 64 -19.39 4.04 11.15
CA ASP A 64 -20.75 4.23 11.71
C ASP A 64 -20.83 5.49 12.59
N LEU A 65 -19.73 5.87 13.22
CA LEU A 65 -19.61 7.05 14.08
C LEU A 65 -19.24 8.31 13.29
N GLU A 66 -18.27 8.19 12.42
CA GLU A 66 -17.69 9.24 11.59
C GLU A 66 -17.66 8.75 10.13
N LYS A 67 -18.75 8.98 9.43
CA LYS A 67 -18.97 8.44 8.08
C LYS A 67 -17.86 8.77 7.09
N ASP A 68 -17.20 9.91 7.25
CA ASP A 68 -16.19 10.43 6.32
C ASP A 68 -14.78 10.39 6.91
N ASN A 69 -14.53 9.50 7.87
CA ASN A 69 -13.19 9.31 8.42
C ASN A 69 -12.25 8.72 7.36
N GLU A 70 -11.31 9.55 6.91
CA GLU A 70 -10.40 9.22 5.79
C GLU A 70 -9.53 7.99 6.07
N GLU A 71 -9.01 7.87 7.31
CA GLU A 71 -8.17 6.74 7.70
C GLU A 71 -8.96 5.43 7.68
N ALA A 72 -10.15 5.44 8.24
CA ALA A 72 -10.99 4.24 8.28
C ALA A 72 -11.44 3.82 6.87
N LEU A 73 -11.80 4.76 5.99
CA LEU A 73 -12.13 4.48 4.59
C LEU A 73 -10.95 3.86 3.86
N LEU A 74 -9.76 4.48 3.98
CA LEU A 74 -8.54 4.01 3.32
C LEU A 74 -8.16 2.60 3.77
N MET A 75 -8.12 2.38 5.08
CA MET A 75 -7.64 1.12 5.64
C MET A 75 -8.66 -0.01 5.44
N ARG A 76 -9.97 0.26 5.48
CA ARG A 76 -10.98 -0.73 5.18
C ARG A 76 -10.99 -1.09 3.69
N ALA A 77 -10.81 -0.12 2.80
CA ALA A 77 -10.62 -0.39 1.37
C ALA A 77 -9.42 -1.29 1.12
N TYR A 78 -8.29 -1.04 1.81
CA TYR A 78 -7.11 -1.89 1.73
C TYR A 78 -7.40 -3.33 2.18
N ILE A 79 -8.14 -3.53 3.27
CA ILE A 79 -8.56 -4.87 3.73
C ILE A 79 -9.43 -5.55 2.67
N TYR A 80 -10.41 -4.86 2.09
CA TYR A 80 -11.23 -5.41 1.02
C TYR A 80 -10.40 -5.78 -0.21
N MET A 81 -9.37 -5.01 -0.56
CA MET A 81 -8.43 -5.36 -1.62
C MET A 81 -7.70 -6.69 -1.33
N GLN A 82 -7.24 -6.90 -0.09
CA GLN A 82 -6.61 -8.16 0.33
C GLN A 82 -7.58 -9.35 0.23
N GLN A 83 -8.84 -9.12 0.54
CA GLN A 83 -9.92 -10.12 0.46
C GLN A 83 -10.44 -10.33 -0.97
N ARG A 84 -9.94 -9.55 -1.94
CA ARG A 84 -10.44 -9.48 -3.34
C ARG A 84 -11.91 -9.05 -3.46
N ASP A 85 -12.44 -8.38 -2.44
CA ASP A 85 -13.74 -7.72 -2.51
C ASP A 85 -13.61 -6.34 -3.15
N TYR A 86 -13.35 -6.34 -4.45
CA TYR A 86 -13.09 -5.12 -5.21
C TYR A 86 -14.28 -4.17 -5.22
N LYS A 87 -15.51 -4.69 -5.13
CA LYS A 87 -16.71 -3.87 -5.07
C LYS A 87 -16.74 -3.00 -3.81
N MET A 88 -16.48 -3.60 -2.66
CA MET A 88 -16.47 -2.88 -1.39
C MET A 88 -15.25 -1.96 -1.29
N ALA A 89 -14.08 -2.42 -1.76
CA ALA A 89 -12.89 -1.58 -1.83
C ALA A 89 -13.13 -0.31 -2.66
N LYS A 90 -13.74 -0.46 -3.84
CA LYS A 90 -14.07 0.66 -4.72
C LYS A 90 -15.00 1.67 -4.04
N ALA A 91 -16.05 1.20 -3.38
CA ALA A 91 -16.99 2.06 -2.68
C ALA A 91 -16.30 2.92 -1.60
N ASP A 92 -15.38 2.34 -0.84
CA ASP A 92 -14.63 3.07 0.18
C ASP A 92 -13.61 4.05 -0.44
N TYR A 93 -12.88 3.67 -1.49
CA TYR A 93 -11.97 4.59 -2.19
C TYR A 93 -12.73 5.75 -2.84
N GLU A 94 -13.83 5.49 -3.52
CA GLU A 94 -14.66 6.55 -4.14
C GLU A 94 -15.21 7.51 -3.09
N ARG A 95 -15.61 6.99 -1.93
CA ARG A 95 -16.06 7.82 -0.82
C ARG A 95 -14.91 8.66 -0.26
N LEU A 96 -13.75 8.06 -0.03
CA LEU A 96 -12.55 8.78 0.40
C LEU A 96 -12.23 9.93 -0.57
N LEU A 97 -12.31 9.67 -1.89
CA LEU A 97 -12.00 10.69 -2.90
C LEU A 97 -13.09 11.77 -3.04
N LYS A 98 -14.33 11.53 -2.58
CA LYS A 98 -15.33 12.58 -2.42
C LYS A 98 -15.00 13.51 -1.26
N VAL A 99 -14.47 12.98 -0.16
CA VAL A 99 -14.06 13.75 1.03
C VAL A 99 -12.74 14.48 0.76
N ASN A 100 -11.77 13.78 0.21
CA ASN A 100 -10.44 14.29 -0.10
C ASN A 100 -10.04 13.92 -1.54
N PRO A 101 -10.42 14.74 -2.54
CA PRO A 101 -10.14 14.47 -3.95
C PRO A 101 -8.64 14.40 -4.29
N THR A 102 -7.78 14.94 -3.43
CA THR A 102 -6.32 14.96 -3.63
C THR A 102 -5.58 13.89 -2.80
N SER A 103 -6.31 12.98 -2.14
CA SER A 103 -5.70 11.90 -1.37
C SER A 103 -4.80 11.04 -2.25
N TYR A 104 -3.49 11.09 -1.99
CA TYR A 104 -2.50 10.28 -2.70
C TYR A 104 -2.81 8.78 -2.59
N ASN A 105 -2.99 8.30 -1.34
CA ASN A 105 -3.26 6.88 -1.09
C ASN A 105 -4.61 6.43 -1.64
N GLY A 106 -5.63 7.30 -1.59
CA GLY A 106 -6.95 7.02 -2.17
C GLY A 106 -6.89 6.85 -3.68
N ARG A 107 -6.21 7.77 -4.39
CA ARG A 107 -6.04 7.70 -5.85
C ARG A 107 -5.17 6.52 -6.27
N LEU A 108 -4.04 6.28 -5.58
CA LEU A 108 -3.16 5.15 -5.87
C LEU A 108 -3.86 3.81 -5.60
N GLY A 109 -4.62 3.72 -4.50
CA GLY A 109 -5.41 2.54 -4.16
C GLY A 109 -6.49 2.25 -5.22
N LEU A 110 -7.20 3.29 -5.68
CA LEU A 110 -8.18 3.14 -6.76
C LEU A 110 -7.52 2.72 -8.09
N ALA A 111 -6.37 3.31 -8.45
CA ALA A 111 -5.65 2.90 -9.65
C ALA A 111 -5.20 1.43 -9.59
N THR A 112 -4.73 0.98 -8.43
CA THR A 112 -4.35 -0.42 -8.21
C THR A 112 -5.58 -1.35 -8.30
N LEU A 113 -6.73 -0.91 -7.79
CA LEU A 113 -7.99 -1.65 -7.92
C LEU A 113 -8.40 -1.78 -9.38
N GLU A 114 -8.43 -0.67 -10.13
CA GLU A 114 -8.79 -0.68 -11.55
C GLU A 114 -7.84 -1.59 -12.36
N GLN A 115 -6.53 -1.60 -12.05
CA GLN A 115 -5.58 -2.55 -12.62
C GLN A 115 -5.96 -4.01 -12.30
N LYS A 116 -6.31 -4.32 -11.04
CA LYS A 116 -6.72 -5.69 -10.63
C LYS A 116 -8.01 -6.16 -11.29
N GLU A 117 -8.89 -5.23 -11.62
CA GLU A 117 -10.11 -5.51 -12.39
C GLU A 117 -9.88 -5.56 -13.92
N GLY A 118 -8.65 -5.35 -14.40
CA GLY A 118 -8.31 -5.32 -15.81
C GLY A 118 -8.72 -4.02 -16.52
N LYS A 119 -9.08 -2.99 -15.78
CA LYS A 119 -9.46 -1.66 -16.30
C LYS A 119 -8.22 -0.79 -16.41
N TYR A 120 -7.35 -1.18 -17.32
CA TYR A 120 -6.01 -0.59 -17.45
C TYR A 120 -6.03 0.87 -17.89
N GLU A 121 -6.98 1.27 -18.75
CA GLU A 121 -7.09 2.66 -19.22
C GLU A 121 -7.48 3.60 -18.08
N GLU A 122 -8.42 3.18 -17.22
CA GLU A 122 -8.83 3.94 -16.04
C GLU A 122 -7.67 4.07 -15.04
N ALA A 123 -6.94 3.00 -14.81
CA ALA A 123 -5.75 3.00 -13.96
C ALA A 123 -4.69 3.97 -14.49
N LEU A 124 -4.36 3.90 -15.80
CA LEU A 124 -3.40 4.79 -16.45
C LEU A 124 -3.85 6.25 -16.38
N LYS A 125 -5.14 6.54 -16.58
CA LYS A 125 -5.69 7.91 -16.50
C LYS A 125 -5.47 8.50 -15.11
N LEU A 126 -5.74 7.74 -14.03
CA LEU A 126 -5.50 8.18 -12.66
C LEU A 126 -4.01 8.45 -12.41
N LEU A 127 -3.14 7.50 -12.77
CA LEU A 127 -1.70 7.59 -12.55
C LEU A 127 -1.08 8.74 -13.36
N ASN A 128 -1.45 8.91 -14.63
CA ASN A 128 -0.98 9.99 -15.48
C ASN A 128 -1.39 11.35 -14.93
N THR A 129 -2.62 11.48 -14.42
CA THR A 129 -3.09 12.73 -13.80
C THR A 129 -2.26 13.07 -12.56
N MET A 130 -1.94 12.06 -11.73
CA MET A 130 -1.13 12.26 -10.52
C MET A 130 0.33 12.63 -10.85
N ILE A 131 0.91 12.02 -11.89
CA ILE A 131 2.27 12.28 -12.34
C ILE A 131 2.35 13.67 -13.00
N ALA A 132 1.38 14.04 -13.82
CA ALA A 132 1.33 15.35 -14.51
C ALA A 132 1.19 16.54 -13.54
N ALA A 133 0.60 16.33 -12.36
CA ALA A 133 0.49 17.35 -11.31
C ALA A 133 1.84 17.67 -10.62
N LYS A 134 2.96 17.15 -11.13
CA LYS A 134 4.33 17.46 -10.66
C LYS A 134 4.59 18.95 -10.86
N GLY A 135 4.62 19.71 -9.77
CA GLY A 135 4.84 21.17 -9.81
C GLY A 135 3.67 22.01 -9.33
N GLU A 136 2.49 21.46 -9.12
CA GLU A 136 1.38 22.15 -8.49
C GLU A 136 1.52 22.18 -6.95
N ASN A 137 0.84 23.13 -6.28
CA ASN A 137 1.02 23.57 -4.88
C ASN A 137 1.08 22.50 -3.76
N ARG A 138 0.99 21.22 -4.07
CA ARG A 138 1.27 20.09 -3.16
C ARG A 138 2.17 19.10 -3.88
N GLN A 139 3.47 19.33 -3.79
CA GLN A 139 4.46 18.39 -4.33
C GLN A 139 4.47 17.11 -3.48
N LEU A 140 4.28 15.98 -4.16
CA LEU A 140 4.58 14.69 -3.59
C LEU A 140 6.09 14.59 -3.35
N SER A 141 6.49 13.76 -2.38
CA SER A 141 7.92 13.47 -2.19
C SER A 141 8.49 12.70 -3.39
N PRO A 142 9.82 12.74 -3.61
CA PRO A 142 10.45 11.91 -4.63
C PRO A 142 10.07 10.44 -4.54
N SER A 143 10.02 9.87 -3.32
CA SER A 143 9.59 8.48 -3.10
C SER A 143 8.13 8.24 -3.52
N GLN A 144 7.23 9.19 -3.28
CA GLN A 144 5.85 9.07 -3.73
C GLN A 144 5.73 9.11 -5.25
N TYR A 145 6.49 9.99 -5.92
CA TYR A 145 6.55 9.98 -7.38
C TYR A 145 7.16 8.67 -7.92
N ALA A 146 8.23 8.17 -7.30
CA ALA A 146 8.80 6.88 -7.67
C ALA A 146 7.76 5.76 -7.63
N MET A 147 6.93 5.72 -6.58
CA MET A 147 5.85 4.73 -6.44
C MET A 147 4.74 4.91 -7.48
N LEU A 148 4.45 6.13 -7.94
CA LEU A 148 3.51 6.35 -9.06
C LEU A 148 4.05 5.76 -10.37
N TYR A 149 5.35 5.96 -10.65
CA TYR A 149 5.98 5.36 -11.82
C TYR A 149 6.02 3.84 -11.72
N VAL A 150 6.30 3.27 -10.55
CA VAL A 150 6.21 1.81 -10.31
C VAL A 150 4.80 1.30 -10.57
N ALA A 151 3.78 1.99 -10.06
CA ALA A 151 2.39 1.60 -10.28
C ALA A 151 2.02 1.65 -11.76
N ARG A 152 2.45 2.71 -12.50
CA ARG A 152 2.20 2.82 -13.94
C ARG A 152 2.96 1.74 -14.72
N ALA A 153 4.23 1.48 -14.38
CA ALA A 153 5.00 0.39 -14.95
C ALA A 153 4.32 -0.98 -14.76
N GLY A 154 3.66 -1.19 -13.62
CA GLY A 154 2.88 -2.40 -13.38
C GLY A 154 1.70 -2.54 -14.34
N VAL A 155 0.96 -1.46 -14.60
CA VAL A 155 -0.13 -1.45 -15.58
C VAL A 155 0.40 -1.66 -17.00
N GLU A 156 1.48 -0.97 -17.39
CA GLU A 156 2.11 -1.12 -18.71
C GLU A 156 2.65 -2.55 -18.93
N LYS A 157 3.20 -3.17 -17.87
CA LYS A 157 3.62 -4.59 -17.91
C LYS A 157 2.44 -5.52 -18.18
N ASP A 158 1.30 -5.30 -17.51
CA ASP A 158 0.09 -6.10 -17.70
C ASP A 158 -0.49 -5.93 -19.13
N LEU A 159 -0.31 -4.75 -19.73
CA LEU A 159 -0.62 -4.47 -21.14
C LEU A 159 0.44 -4.99 -22.14
N HIS A 160 1.49 -5.66 -21.65
CA HIS A 160 2.65 -6.09 -22.46
C HIS A 160 3.47 -4.97 -23.09
N HIS A 161 3.32 -3.74 -22.62
CA HIS A 161 4.12 -2.57 -23.04
C HIS A 161 5.44 -2.51 -22.23
N THR A 162 6.26 -3.53 -22.36
CA THR A 162 7.43 -3.73 -21.50
C THR A 162 8.47 -2.61 -21.62
N ASP A 163 8.60 -1.98 -22.79
CA ASP A 163 9.53 -0.87 -22.97
C ASP A 163 9.08 0.38 -22.20
N MET A 164 7.78 0.68 -22.20
CA MET A 164 7.21 1.77 -21.42
C MET A 164 7.36 1.50 -19.91
N ALA A 165 7.12 0.27 -19.48
CA ALA A 165 7.33 -0.14 -18.10
C ALA A 165 8.80 0.05 -17.67
N LEU A 166 9.77 -0.29 -18.50
CA LEU A 166 11.20 -0.10 -18.21
C LEU A 166 11.56 1.38 -18.08
N VAL A 167 11.04 2.25 -18.96
CA VAL A 167 11.25 3.71 -18.86
C VAL A 167 10.72 4.25 -17.53
N ASP A 168 9.53 3.84 -17.11
CA ASP A 168 8.96 4.25 -15.82
C ASP A 168 9.80 3.75 -14.63
N LEU A 169 10.31 2.52 -14.69
CA LEU A 169 11.16 1.98 -13.62
C LEU A 169 12.51 2.69 -13.54
N GLU A 170 13.07 3.13 -14.67
CA GLU A 170 14.29 3.96 -14.69
C GLU A 170 14.04 5.33 -14.07
N GLU A 171 12.91 5.98 -14.38
CA GLU A 171 12.53 7.23 -13.74
C GLU A 171 12.30 7.05 -12.23
N ALA A 172 11.65 5.95 -11.82
CA ALA A 172 11.48 5.63 -10.41
C ALA A 172 12.82 5.48 -9.67
N ILE A 173 13.82 4.81 -10.27
CA ILE A 173 15.17 4.69 -9.71
C ILE A 173 15.84 6.06 -9.58
N SER A 174 15.67 6.94 -10.56
CA SER A 174 16.25 8.29 -10.52
C SER A 174 15.71 9.12 -9.37
N LEU A 175 14.45 8.90 -8.98
CA LEU A 175 13.75 9.60 -7.91
C LEU A 175 14.02 8.99 -6.53
N ASP A 176 14.00 7.67 -6.41
CA ASP A 176 14.26 6.94 -5.17
C ASP A 176 14.77 5.52 -5.45
N SER A 177 16.08 5.36 -5.41
CA SER A 177 16.74 4.07 -5.65
C SER A 177 16.71 3.12 -4.44
N SER A 178 16.06 3.49 -3.34
CA SER A 178 16.00 2.68 -2.12
C SER A 178 14.80 1.72 -2.07
N GLN A 179 13.90 1.78 -3.04
CA GLN A 179 12.68 0.96 -3.09
C GLN A 179 12.98 -0.39 -3.77
N PRO A 180 12.93 -1.52 -3.06
CA PRO A 180 13.25 -2.82 -3.63
C PRO A 180 12.25 -3.27 -4.72
N GLU A 181 11.00 -2.82 -4.63
CA GLU A 181 9.93 -3.15 -5.57
C GLU A 181 10.27 -2.76 -7.02
N ILE A 182 11.02 -1.67 -7.19
CA ILE A 182 11.47 -1.20 -8.51
C ILE A 182 12.33 -2.26 -9.19
N TYR A 183 13.32 -2.75 -8.44
CA TYR A 183 14.27 -3.75 -8.95
C TYR A 183 13.64 -5.12 -9.13
N LEU A 184 12.69 -5.49 -8.26
CA LEU A 184 11.91 -6.73 -8.42
C LEU A 184 11.15 -6.70 -9.75
N MET A 185 10.39 -5.65 -10.00
CA MET A 185 9.59 -5.54 -11.23
C MET A 185 10.47 -5.47 -12.48
N ARG A 186 11.57 -4.69 -12.45
CA ARG A 186 12.50 -4.59 -13.58
C ARG A 186 13.21 -5.91 -13.85
N GLY A 187 13.63 -6.61 -12.79
CA GLY A 187 14.22 -7.94 -12.88
C GLY A 187 13.29 -8.97 -13.49
N GLU A 188 12.01 -8.96 -13.12
CA GLU A 188 10.99 -9.82 -13.75
C GLU A 188 10.84 -9.54 -15.25
N ILE A 189 10.81 -8.27 -15.67
CA ILE A 189 10.72 -7.87 -17.06
C ILE A 189 11.97 -8.35 -17.83
N TYR A 190 13.17 -8.12 -17.29
CA TYR A 190 14.41 -8.59 -17.91
C TYR A 190 14.47 -10.11 -18.02
N LEU A 191 13.98 -10.83 -17.01
CA LEU A 191 13.93 -12.29 -17.03
C LEU A 191 12.98 -12.78 -18.14
N ALA A 192 11.81 -12.18 -18.30
CA ALA A 192 10.87 -12.47 -19.38
C ALA A 192 11.49 -12.18 -20.76
N GLN A 193 12.33 -11.15 -20.88
CA GLN A 193 13.10 -10.82 -22.08
C GLN A 193 14.35 -11.69 -22.28
N LYS A 194 14.59 -12.69 -21.42
CA LYS A 194 15.78 -13.56 -21.43
C LYS A 194 17.11 -12.81 -21.18
N LYS A 195 17.06 -11.59 -20.65
CA LYS A 195 18.21 -10.78 -20.27
C LYS A 195 18.66 -11.16 -18.85
N LYS A 196 19.17 -12.39 -18.71
CA LYS A 196 19.42 -13.03 -17.40
C LYS A 196 20.39 -12.27 -16.52
N ASP A 197 21.46 -11.70 -17.08
CA ASP A 197 22.48 -10.95 -16.31
C ASP A 197 21.90 -9.67 -15.73
N LEU A 198 21.03 -8.96 -16.45
CA LEU A 198 20.35 -7.77 -15.96
C LEU A 198 19.35 -8.13 -14.87
N ALA A 199 18.55 -9.18 -15.10
CA ALA A 199 17.60 -9.68 -14.11
C ALA A 199 18.29 -10.07 -12.79
N LYS A 200 19.44 -10.78 -12.88
CA LYS A 200 20.22 -11.18 -11.72
C LYS A 200 20.69 -9.97 -10.90
N ARG A 201 21.25 -8.96 -11.57
CA ARG A 201 21.72 -7.73 -10.91
C ARG A 201 20.57 -7.02 -10.16
N ASP A 202 19.40 -6.96 -10.76
CA ASP A 202 18.24 -6.33 -10.13
C ASP A 202 17.74 -7.15 -8.93
N PHE A 203 17.67 -8.47 -9.00
CA PHE A 203 17.31 -9.30 -7.84
C PHE A 203 18.35 -9.22 -6.71
N GLU A 204 19.66 -9.20 -7.04
CA GLU A 204 20.72 -8.98 -6.05
C GLU A 204 20.61 -7.59 -5.40
N LYS A 205 20.24 -6.57 -6.18
CA LYS A 205 19.98 -5.22 -5.65
C LYS A 205 18.78 -5.22 -4.71
N ALA A 206 17.68 -5.87 -5.06
CA ALA A 206 16.50 -6.00 -4.18
C ALA A 206 16.85 -6.70 -2.86
N ILE A 207 17.67 -7.75 -2.89
CA ILE A 207 18.19 -8.42 -1.68
C ILE A 207 19.01 -7.46 -0.84
N SER A 208 19.89 -6.67 -1.45
CA SER A 208 20.70 -5.68 -0.73
C SER A 208 19.86 -4.60 -0.05
N LEU A 209 18.62 -4.39 -0.53
CA LEU A 209 17.63 -3.46 0.02
C LEU A 209 16.69 -4.11 1.02
N GLY A 210 16.91 -5.38 1.39
CA GLY A 210 16.20 -6.06 2.48
C GLY A 210 15.18 -7.11 2.07
N VAL A 211 15.03 -7.42 0.77
CA VAL A 211 14.19 -8.54 0.35
C VAL A 211 14.85 -9.86 0.77
N PRO A 212 14.13 -10.76 1.46
CA PRO A 212 14.70 -12.05 1.82
C PRO A 212 15.11 -12.86 0.58
N GLN A 213 16.33 -13.38 0.57
CA GLN A 213 16.83 -14.18 -0.55
C GLN A 213 15.98 -15.43 -0.79
N SER A 214 15.35 -15.97 0.27
CA SER A 214 14.42 -17.09 0.17
C SER A 214 13.29 -16.83 -0.81
N ASP A 215 12.78 -15.60 -0.83
CA ASP A 215 11.62 -15.20 -1.64
C ASP A 215 11.97 -15.09 -3.13
N LEU A 216 13.25 -14.85 -3.42
CA LEU A 216 13.78 -14.70 -4.79
C LEU A 216 14.49 -15.96 -5.31
N ARG A 217 14.51 -17.06 -4.56
CA ARG A 217 15.22 -18.29 -4.93
C ARG A 217 14.87 -18.78 -6.34
N ASN A 218 13.58 -18.81 -6.67
CA ASN A 218 13.11 -19.30 -7.98
C ASN A 218 13.56 -18.38 -9.13
N PHE A 219 13.53 -17.05 -8.91
CA PHE A 219 14.00 -16.10 -9.91
C PHE A 219 15.52 -16.20 -10.11
N LEU A 220 16.29 -16.30 -9.03
CA LEU A 220 17.74 -16.46 -9.09
C LEU A 220 18.15 -17.77 -9.78
N GLN A 221 17.43 -18.87 -9.57
CA GLN A 221 17.67 -20.13 -10.29
C GLN A 221 17.47 -19.99 -11.80
N GLN A 222 16.48 -19.21 -12.24
CA GLN A 222 16.23 -18.97 -13.67
C GLN A 222 17.30 -18.07 -14.31
N THR A 223 18.01 -17.25 -13.53
CA THR A 223 19.12 -16.45 -14.03
C THR A 223 20.44 -17.21 -14.06
N GLY A 224 20.56 -18.32 -13.31
CA GLY A 224 21.73 -19.19 -13.31
C GLY A 224 21.67 -20.21 -14.44
N LYS A 225 22.48 -20.05 -15.44
CA LYS A 225 23.14 -20.90 -16.46
C LYS A 225 23.24 -20.19 -17.77
#